data_9fa0080f857812671ab7737ba8402fe9
#
_entry.id   9fa0080f857812671ab7737ba8402fe9
#
_cell.length_a   1.000
_cell.length_b   1.000
_cell.length_c   1.000
_cell.angle_alpha   90.00
_cell.angle_beta   90.00
_cell.angle_gamma   90.00
#
_symmetry.space_group_name_H-M   'P 1'
#
loop_
_entity.id
_entity.type
_entity.pdbx_description
1 polymer ?
#
loop_
_entity_poly.entity_id
_entity_poly.type
_entity_poly.pdbx_seq_one_letter_code
_entity_poly.pdbx_strand_id
1 'polypeptide(L)'
;MDMTGEERISAPRDAVWAALNDPEVLRDCIPGCTRLEWTSPTTLDAVVTVKFGFMSMAFSGVITLSNMNPPESYTISGEGKGGLAGYAKGGADVRLVEDGEDTILHYAIIADVSGKIASLGSTLVKSGANRIASRFFSDFTAAANAKAAAA
;
A
#
# COMPACT_ATOMS: atom_id res chain seq x y z
N MET A 1 3.06 -14.07 -5.85
CA MET A 1 3.26 -13.87 -4.40
C MET A 1 1.98 -13.28 -3.81
N ASP A 2 1.43 -13.95 -2.84
CA ASP A 2 0.13 -13.61 -2.27
C ASP A 2 0.27 -13.39 -0.76
N MET A 3 -0.41 -12.36 -0.25
CA MET A 3 -0.43 -12.07 1.19
C MET A 3 -1.85 -11.65 1.59
N THR A 4 -2.30 -12.13 2.74
CA THR A 4 -3.57 -11.68 3.32
C THR A 4 -3.36 -11.30 4.76
N GLY A 5 -4.19 -10.39 5.26
CA GLY A 5 -4.13 -10.00 6.65
C GLY A 5 -5.27 -9.09 7.04
N GLU A 6 -5.24 -8.70 8.30
CA GLU A 6 -6.20 -7.75 8.85
C GLU A 6 -5.56 -6.88 9.91
N GLU A 7 -6.08 -5.68 10.07
CA GLU A 7 -5.65 -4.71 11.08
C GLU A 7 -6.87 -4.11 11.77
N ARG A 8 -6.80 -4.03 13.10
CA ARG A 8 -7.81 -3.30 13.87
C ARG A 8 -7.38 -1.84 14.02
N ILE A 9 -8.27 -0.94 13.61
CA ILE A 9 -8.01 0.50 13.65
C ILE A 9 -9.04 1.14 14.58
N SER A 10 -8.57 1.90 15.57
CA SER A 10 -9.42 2.60 16.55
C SER A 10 -9.97 3.90 15.97
N ALA A 11 -10.72 3.77 14.87
CA ALA A 11 -11.33 4.89 14.16
C ALA A 11 -12.58 4.40 13.43
N PRO A 12 -13.60 5.27 13.24
CA PRO A 12 -14.78 4.91 12.45
C PRO A 12 -14.43 4.62 11.00
N ARG A 13 -15.23 3.80 10.35
CA ARG A 13 -15.00 3.38 8.96
C ARG A 13 -14.83 4.55 8.00
N ASP A 14 -15.62 5.60 8.14
CA ASP A 14 -15.53 6.79 7.28
C ASP A 14 -14.17 7.49 7.42
N ALA A 15 -13.66 7.57 8.64
CA ALA A 15 -12.34 8.17 8.90
C ALA A 15 -11.21 7.32 8.31
N VAL A 16 -11.32 6.00 8.41
CA VAL A 16 -10.34 5.08 7.81
C VAL A 16 -10.38 5.19 6.29
N TRP A 17 -11.57 5.23 5.72
CA TRP A 17 -11.74 5.41 4.28
C TRP A 17 -11.09 6.71 3.79
N ALA A 18 -11.35 7.82 4.46
CA ALA A 18 -10.76 9.11 4.11
C ALA A 18 -9.23 9.05 4.15
N ALA A 19 -8.65 8.40 5.17
CA ALA A 19 -7.20 8.24 5.27
C ALA A 19 -6.62 7.38 4.15
N LEU A 20 -7.32 6.31 3.76
CA LEU A 20 -6.89 5.45 2.64
C LEU A 20 -6.89 6.18 1.29
N ASN A 21 -7.68 7.24 1.16
CA ASN A 21 -7.77 8.02 -0.06
C ASN A 21 -7.04 9.36 0.02
N ASP A 22 -6.23 9.55 1.07
CA ASP A 22 -5.43 10.76 1.27
C ASP A 22 -3.98 10.50 0.85
N PRO A 23 -3.50 11.10 -0.27
CA PRO A 23 -2.14 10.86 -0.75
C PRO A 23 -1.05 11.24 0.24
N GLU A 24 -1.26 12.25 1.07
CA GLU A 24 -0.27 12.66 2.08
C GLU A 24 -0.11 11.56 3.14
N VAL A 25 -1.23 10.98 3.59
CA VAL A 25 -1.18 9.87 4.55
C VAL A 25 -0.49 8.68 3.93
N LEU A 26 -0.87 8.30 2.71
CA LEU A 26 -0.31 7.13 2.02
C LEU A 26 1.18 7.32 1.75
N ARG A 27 1.60 8.50 1.31
CA ARG A 27 3.01 8.78 1.06
C ARG A 27 3.85 8.61 2.31
N ASP A 28 3.36 9.08 3.45
CA ASP A 28 4.09 8.98 4.72
C ASP A 28 4.12 7.55 5.27
N CYS A 29 3.15 6.73 4.89
CA CYS A 29 3.05 5.35 5.36
C CYS A 29 3.74 4.32 4.45
N ILE A 30 3.87 4.61 3.16
CA ILE A 30 4.56 3.70 2.22
C ILE A 30 6.08 3.87 2.41
N PRO A 31 6.79 2.83 2.88
CA PRO A 31 8.24 2.93 3.09
C PRO A 31 8.97 3.25 1.78
N GLY A 32 9.79 4.30 1.81
CA GLY A 32 10.57 4.71 0.66
C GLY A 32 9.83 5.50 -0.40
N CYS A 33 8.56 5.84 -0.17
CA CYS A 33 7.79 6.64 -1.10
C CYS A 33 8.23 8.11 -1.02
N THR A 34 8.68 8.65 -2.15
CA THR A 34 9.13 10.04 -2.25
C THR A 34 8.17 10.91 -3.03
N ARG A 35 7.26 10.28 -3.80
CA ARG A 35 6.27 10.99 -4.59
C ARG A 35 4.99 10.16 -4.65
N LEU A 36 3.85 10.82 -4.44
CA LEU A 36 2.53 10.21 -4.61
C LEU A 36 1.54 11.34 -4.92
N GLU A 37 1.13 11.45 -6.18
CA GLU A 37 0.32 12.57 -6.67
C GLU A 37 -0.82 12.08 -7.55
N TRP A 38 -2.01 12.66 -7.36
CA TRP A 38 -3.16 12.40 -8.22
C TRP A 38 -2.88 12.89 -9.65
N THR A 39 -3.10 12.03 -10.64
CA THR A 39 -3.08 12.36 -12.07
C THR A 39 -4.47 12.30 -12.69
N SER A 40 -5.42 11.66 -12.02
CA SER A 40 -6.83 11.62 -12.36
C SER A 40 -7.61 11.30 -11.08
N PRO A 41 -8.97 11.28 -11.10
CA PRO A 41 -9.73 10.89 -9.91
C PRO A 41 -9.46 9.47 -9.41
N THR A 42 -8.86 8.61 -10.24
CA THR A 42 -8.62 7.21 -9.91
C THR A 42 -7.17 6.76 -10.12
N THR A 43 -6.27 7.66 -10.47
CA THR A 43 -4.86 7.30 -10.71
C THR A 43 -3.91 8.23 -9.98
N LEU A 44 -2.78 7.67 -9.56
CA LEU A 44 -1.70 8.41 -8.91
C LEU A 44 -0.38 8.04 -9.54
N ASP A 45 0.51 9.02 -9.69
CA ASP A 45 1.92 8.77 -9.98
C ASP A 45 2.66 8.52 -8.68
N ALA A 46 3.52 7.52 -8.68
CA ALA A 46 4.28 7.11 -7.50
C ALA A 46 5.75 6.89 -7.82
N VAL A 47 6.61 7.25 -6.87
CA VAL A 47 8.03 6.91 -6.89
C VAL A 47 8.36 6.30 -5.53
N VAL A 48 8.85 5.06 -5.54
CA VAL A 48 9.16 4.31 -4.33
C VAL A 48 10.55 3.71 -4.44
N THR A 49 11.38 3.92 -3.42
CA THR A 49 12.67 3.28 -3.30
C THR A 49 12.55 2.09 -2.35
N VAL A 50 12.84 0.90 -2.85
CA VAL A 50 12.71 -0.35 -2.12
C VAL A 50 14.09 -0.85 -1.74
N LYS A 51 14.23 -1.30 -0.49
CA LYS A 51 15.50 -1.83 0.02
C LYS A 51 15.39 -3.33 0.26
N PHE A 52 16.35 -4.08 -0.30
CA PHE A 52 16.50 -5.51 -0.09
C PHE A 52 17.93 -5.76 0.43
N GLY A 53 18.08 -5.94 1.74
CA GLY A 53 19.38 -6.04 2.36
C GLY A 53 20.17 -4.73 2.21
N PHE A 54 21.33 -4.78 1.59
CA PHE A 54 22.14 -3.59 1.31
C PHE A 54 21.83 -2.95 -0.06
N MET A 55 20.96 -3.58 -0.85
CA MET A 55 20.57 -3.08 -2.17
C MET A 55 19.40 -2.10 -2.06
N SER A 56 19.43 -1.07 -2.90
CA SER A 56 18.38 -0.06 -2.98
C SER A 56 17.95 0.08 -4.44
N MET A 57 16.64 0.00 -4.72
CA MET A 57 16.09 0.04 -6.07
C MET A 57 14.93 1.02 -6.11
N ALA A 58 14.97 1.96 -7.06
CA ALA A 58 13.92 2.95 -7.25
C ALA A 58 12.97 2.50 -8.36
N PHE A 59 11.68 2.59 -8.09
CA PHE A 59 10.62 2.27 -9.04
C PHE A 59 9.72 3.49 -9.23
N SER A 60 9.39 3.77 -10.48
CA SER A 60 8.42 4.80 -10.85
C SER A 60 7.25 4.14 -11.53
N GLY A 61 6.03 4.52 -11.17
CA GLY A 61 4.88 3.87 -11.75
C GLY A 61 3.57 4.58 -11.46
N VAL A 62 2.50 3.89 -11.78
CA VAL A 62 1.14 4.39 -11.65
C VAL A 62 0.36 3.46 -10.73
N ILE A 63 -0.38 4.07 -9.82
CA ILE A 63 -1.34 3.38 -8.96
C ILE A 63 -2.74 3.71 -9.46
N THR A 64 -3.56 2.69 -9.63
CA THR A 64 -4.94 2.81 -10.09
C THR A 64 -5.90 2.31 -9.01
N LEU A 65 -6.93 3.10 -8.72
CA LEU A 65 -8.02 2.71 -7.84
C LEU A 65 -9.20 2.25 -8.70
N SER A 66 -9.78 1.10 -8.33
CA SER A 66 -10.91 0.52 -9.05
C SER A 66 -11.86 -0.17 -8.07
N ASN A 67 -13.01 -0.60 -8.58
CA ASN A 67 -14.04 -1.27 -7.78
C ASN A 67 -14.41 -0.47 -6.52
N MET A 68 -14.48 0.85 -6.65
CA MET A 68 -14.74 1.77 -5.55
C MET A 68 -16.16 1.58 -5.01
N ASN A 69 -16.26 1.20 -3.74
CA ASN A 69 -17.52 1.05 -3.02
C ASN A 69 -17.39 1.77 -1.65
N PRO A 70 -17.41 3.11 -1.65
CA PRO A 70 -17.20 3.87 -0.41
C PRO A 70 -18.34 3.66 0.60
N PRO A 71 -18.02 3.58 1.88
CA PRO A 71 -16.72 3.50 2.51
C PRO A 71 -16.28 2.07 2.81
N GLU A 72 -16.74 1.09 2.07
CA GLU A 72 -16.61 -0.33 2.38
C GLU A 72 -15.40 -1.01 1.77
N SER A 73 -15.13 -0.78 0.49
CA SER A 73 -14.09 -1.54 -0.20
C SER A 73 -13.59 -0.85 -1.47
N TYR A 74 -12.42 -1.25 -1.91
CA TYR A 74 -11.87 -0.88 -3.22
C TYR A 74 -10.71 -1.80 -3.58
N THR A 75 -10.28 -1.71 -4.84
CA THR A 75 -9.10 -2.38 -5.34
C THR A 75 -8.05 -1.32 -5.67
N ILE A 76 -6.84 -1.51 -5.15
CA ILE A 76 -5.68 -0.70 -5.50
C ILE A 76 -4.73 -1.56 -6.31
N SER A 77 -4.29 -1.09 -7.47
CA SER A 77 -3.34 -1.81 -8.30
C SER A 77 -2.22 -0.88 -8.74
N GLY A 78 -1.03 -1.42 -8.94
CA GLY A 78 0.14 -0.64 -9.26
C GLY A 78 1.08 -1.37 -10.19
N GLU A 79 1.78 -0.59 -11.01
CA GLU A 79 2.85 -1.04 -11.88
C GLU A 79 4.01 -0.09 -11.72
N GLY A 80 5.19 -0.63 -11.49
CA GLY A 80 6.41 0.15 -11.32
C GLY A 80 7.54 -0.36 -12.18
N LYS A 81 8.30 0.57 -12.75
CA LYS A 81 9.49 0.28 -13.56
C LYS A 81 10.71 0.87 -12.87
N GLY A 82 11.76 0.09 -12.76
CA GLY A 82 13.00 0.47 -12.11
C GLY A 82 14.23 0.39 -13.01
N GLY A 83 14.07 0.49 -14.32
CA GLY A 83 15.17 0.36 -15.26
C GLY A 83 15.86 -0.99 -15.12
N LEU A 84 17.14 -1.00 -14.78
CA LEU A 84 17.90 -2.23 -14.57
C LEU A 84 17.42 -3.05 -13.39
N ALA A 85 16.75 -2.43 -12.41
CA ALA A 85 16.17 -3.15 -11.27
C ALA A 85 15.00 -4.04 -11.69
N GLY A 86 14.33 -3.73 -12.78
CA GLY A 86 13.27 -4.55 -13.34
C GLY A 86 11.90 -3.92 -13.23
N TYR A 87 10.89 -4.76 -13.04
CA TYR A 87 9.49 -4.41 -13.09
C TYR A 87 8.75 -5.04 -11.94
N ALA A 88 7.84 -4.29 -11.34
CA ALA A 88 6.98 -4.77 -10.28
C ALA A 88 5.52 -4.45 -10.61
N LYS A 89 4.63 -5.40 -10.40
CA LYS A 89 3.21 -5.26 -10.64
C LYS A 89 2.45 -5.91 -9.48
N GLY A 90 1.41 -5.26 -9.02
CA GLY A 90 0.62 -5.84 -7.95
C GLY A 90 -0.69 -5.15 -7.72
N GLY A 91 -1.47 -5.71 -6.82
CA GLY A 91 -2.73 -5.14 -6.41
C GLY A 91 -3.15 -5.65 -5.05
N ALA A 92 -4.08 -4.94 -4.45
CA ALA A 92 -4.68 -5.30 -3.19
C ALA A 92 -6.18 -5.03 -3.22
N ASP A 93 -6.96 -6.01 -2.75
CA ASP A 93 -8.35 -5.79 -2.43
C ASP A 93 -8.44 -5.42 -0.95
N VAL A 94 -9.06 -4.30 -0.67
CA VAL A 94 -9.21 -3.74 0.68
C VAL A 94 -10.67 -3.68 1.05
N ARG A 95 -11.00 -4.17 2.24
CA ARG A 95 -12.36 -4.17 2.76
C ARG A 95 -12.36 -3.69 4.20
N LEU A 96 -13.26 -2.77 4.52
CA LEU A 96 -13.42 -2.19 5.84
C LEU A 96 -14.72 -2.71 6.46
N VAL A 97 -14.62 -3.30 7.64
CA VAL A 97 -15.75 -3.83 8.39
C VAL A 97 -15.87 -3.07 9.70
N GLU A 98 -17.06 -2.56 10.00
CA GLU A 98 -17.33 -1.89 11.26
C GLU A 98 -17.35 -2.91 12.41
N ASP A 99 -16.73 -2.52 13.54
CA ASP A 99 -16.78 -3.27 14.78
C ASP A 99 -16.93 -2.27 15.94
N GLY A 100 -18.18 -1.90 16.22
CA GLY A 100 -18.47 -0.81 17.15
C GLY A 100 -17.97 0.52 16.60
N GLU A 101 -17.12 1.19 17.36
CA GLU A 101 -16.48 2.44 16.93
C GLU A 101 -15.14 2.21 16.23
N ASP A 102 -14.70 0.94 16.17
CA ASP A 102 -13.48 0.55 15.48
C ASP A 102 -13.77 0.05 14.07
N THR A 103 -12.72 -0.12 13.30
CA THR A 103 -12.78 -0.69 11.96
C THR A 103 -11.77 -1.83 11.84
N ILE A 104 -12.19 -2.94 11.23
CA ILE A 104 -11.29 -4.01 10.86
C ILE A 104 -10.99 -3.86 9.37
N LEU A 105 -9.74 -3.61 9.03
CA LEU A 105 -9.28 -3.53 7.65
C LEU A 105 -8.78 -4.90 7.24
N HIS A 106 -9.42 -5.48 6.22
CA HIS A 106 -8.99 -6.73 5.59
C HIS A 106 -8.30 -6.42 4.27
N TYR A 107 -7.18 -7.08 4.01
CA TYR A 107 -6.47 -6.92 2.74
C TYR A 107 -6.05 -8.27 2.17
N ALA A 108 -6.08 -8.34 0.84
CA ALA A 108 -5.55 -9.46 0.07
C ALA A 108 -4.66 -8.88 -1.03
N ILE A 109 -3.38 -9.22 -1.01
CA ILE A 109 -2.36 -8.66 -1.89
C ILE A 109 -1.85 -9.74 -2.84
N ILE A 110 -1.75 -9.39 -4.13
CA ILE A 110 -1.10 -10.20 -5.16
C ILE A 110 0.00 -9.34 -5.77
N ALA A 111 1.22 -9.86 -5.85
CA ALA A 111 2.34 -9.13 -6.42
C ALA A 111 3.25 -10.03 -7.24
N ASP A 112 3.76 -9.50 -8.35
CA ASP A 112 4.73 -10.15 -9.21
C ASP A 112 5.87 -9.20 -9.52
N VAL A 113 7.07 -9.74 -9.63
CA VAL A 113 8.27 -8.99 -9.99
C VAL A 113 9.00 -9.70 -11.11
N SER A 114 9.73 -8.92 -11.93
CA SER A 114 10.56 -9.45 -13.01
C SER A 114 11.83 -8.62 -13.14
N GLY A 115 12.82 -9.12 -13.87
CA GLY A 115 14.10 -8.45 -14.05
C GLY A 115 15.05 -8.68 -12.88
N LYS A 116 15.92 -7.72 -12.61
CA LYS A 116 16.96 -7.86 -11.59
C LYS A 116 16.42 -8.12 -10.19
N ILE A 117 15.31 -7.48 -9.82
CA ILE A 117 14.69 -7.70 -8.52
C ILE A 117 14.25 -9.17 -8.36
N ALA A 118 13.72 -9.80 -9.41
CA ALA A 118 13.33 -11.19 -9.37
C ALA A 118 14.53 -12.13 -9.19
N SER A 119 15.69 -11.73 -9.67
CA SER A 119 16.92 -12.53 -9.56
C SER A 119 17.45 -12.65 -8.13
N LEU A 120 16.95 -11.83 -7.20
CA LEU A 120 17.30 -11.94 -5.77
C LEU A 120 16.76 -13.21 -5.12
N GLY A 121 15.83 -13.90 -5.79
CA GLY A 121 15.20 -15.13 -5.29
C GLY A 121 13.89 -14.86 -4.58
N SER A 122 12.99 -15.84 -4.65
CA SER A 122 11.63 -15.72 -4.13
C SER A 122 11.58 -15.49 -2.62
N THR A 123 12.49 -16.11 -1.86
CA THR A 123 12.53 -15.95 -0.40
C THR A 123 12.86 -14.52 0.00
N LEU A 124 13.88 -13.91 -0.63
CA LEU A 124 14.28 -12.55 -0.31
C LEU A 124 13.23 -11.52 -0.75
N VAL A 125 12.65 -11.72 -1.94
CA VAL A 125 11.59 -10.84 -2.45
C VAL A 125 10.36 -10.90 -1.55
N LYS A 126 9.92 -12.10 -1.16
CA LYS A 126 8.78 -12.28 -0.27
C LYS A 126 9.03 -11.67 1.11
N SER A 127 10.21 -11.84 1.66
CA SER A 127 10.60 -11.26 2.95
C SER A 127 10.56 -9.72 2.89
N GLY A 128 11.08 -9.13 1.82
CA GLY A 128 11.04 -7.69 1.61
C GLY A 128 9.61 -7.16 1.45
N ALA A 129 8.78 -7.86 0.68
CA ALA A 129 7.39 -7.48 0.49
C ALA A 129 6.58 -7.56 1.80
N ASN A 130 6.79 -8.60 2.60
CA ASN A 130 6.14 -8.74 3.90
C ASN A 130 6.54 -7.59 4.84
N ARG A 131 7.80 -7.18 4.81
CA ARG A 131 8.29 -6.07 5.65
C ARG A 131 7.64 -4.74 5.24
N ILE A 132 7.53 -4.49 3.94
CA ILE A 132 6.88 -3.28 3.42
C ILE A 132 5.41 -3.26 3.82
N ALA A 133 4.68 -4.36 3.64
CA ALA A 133 3.28 -4.47 4.00
C ALA A 133 3.07 -4.27 5.51
N SER A 134 3.85 -4.95 6.35
CA SER A 134 3.74 -4.82 7.81
C SER A 134 4.00 -3.40 8.26
N ARG A 135 5.01 -2.75 7.73
CA ARG A 135 5.35 -1.38 8.08
C ARG A 135 4.28 -0.40 7.60
N PHE A 136 3.78 -0.60 6.38
CA PHE A 136 2.70 0.23 5.86
C PHE A 136 1.48 0.18 6.78
N PHE A 137 1.00 -1.01 7.12
CA PHE A 137 -0.21 -1.15 7.94
C PHE A 137 0.00 -0.69 9.38
N SER A 138 1.18 -0.87 9.95
CA SER A 138 1.51 -0.33 11.27
C SER A 138 1.46 1.21 11.26
N ASP A 139 2.12 1.83 10.30
CA ASP A 139 2.17 3.29 10.19
C ASP A 139 0.80 3.87 9.81
N PHE A 140 0.09 3.19 8.91
CA PHE A 140 -1.26 3.60 8.50
C PHE A 140 -2.24 3.56 9.68
N THR A 141 -2.20 2.49 10.48
CA THR A 141 -3.06 2.37 11.66
C THR A 141 -2.79 3.51 12.64
N ALA A 142 -1.52 3.81 12.91
CA ALA A 142 -1.16 4.93 13.77
C ALA A 142 -1.63 6.28 13.22
N ALA A 143 -1.49 6.49 11.91
CA ALA A 143 -1.94 7.74 11.26
C ALA A 143 -3.47 7.89 11.29
N ALA A 144 -4.21 6.82 11.01
CA ALA A 144 -5.66 6.84 11.06
C ALA A 144 -6.19 7.08 12.47
N ASN A 145 -5.56 6.46 13.49
CA ASN A 145 -5.91 6.67 14.89
C ASN A 145 -5.66 8.13 15.30
N ALA A 146 -4.53 8.71 14.90
CA ALA A 146 -4.19 10.09 15.22
C ALA A 146 -5.16 11.08 14.56
N LYS A 147 -5.55 10.86 13.32
CA LYS A 147 -6.53 11.71 12.62
C LYS A 147 -7.90 11.64 13.27
N ALA A 148 -8.35 10.47 13.65
CA ALA A 148 -9.64 10.29 14.32
C ALA A 148 -9.66 10.97 15.69
N ALA A 149 -8.55 10.91 16.45
CA ALA A 149 -8.43 11.54 17.75
C ALA A 149 -8.38 13.07 17.66
N ALA A 150 -7.89 13.60 16.54
CA ALA A 150 -7.80 15.05 16.31
C ALA A 150 -9.08 15.67 15.76
N ALA A 151 -10.03 14.84 15.30
CA ALA A 151 -11.27 15.31 14.69
C ALA A 151 -12.29 15.84 15.70
#